data_73a24fb87fdba1637ebc44b44fc35fe5
#
_entry.id   73a24fb87fdba1637ebc44b44fc35fe5
#
_cell.length_a   1.000
_cell.length_b   1.000
_cell.length_c   1.000
_cell.angle_alpha   90.00
_cell.angle_beta   90.00
_cell.angle_gamma   90.00
#
_symmetry.space_group_name_H-M   'P 1'
#
loop_
_entity.id
_entity.type
_entity.pdbx_description
1 polymer ?
#
loop_
_entity_poly.entity_id
_entity_poly.type
_entity_poly.pdbx_seq_one_letter_code
_entity_poly.pdbx_strand_id
1 'polypeptide(L)' 'MFKIGDTVRLKSGGPLMTVTAVGKDDTKGQMVWTSWFANNKVDKGHYPASSLDADNGSIKFS' A
#
# COMPACT_ATOMS: atom_id res chain seq x y z
N MET A 1 -10.94 -0.25 -3.35
CA MET A 1 -10.59 -0.53 -2.00
C MET A 1 -9.51 -1.55 -1.92
N PHE A 2 -8.60 -1.41 -0.97
CA PHE A 2 -7.49 -2.33 -0.83
C PHE A 2 -7.79 -3.39 0.21
N LYS A 3 -7.10 -4.51 0.15
CA LYS A 3 -7.25 -5.56 1.13
C LYS A 3 -5.89 -6.14 1.48
N ILE A 4 -5.83 -6.86 2.58
CA ILE A 4 -4.59 -7.43 3.06
C ILE A 4 -4.02 -8.34 1.98
N GLY A 5 -2.72 -8.18 1.74
CA GLY A 5 -2.02 -8.93 0.70
C GLY A 5 -1.87 -8.20 -0.61
N ASP A 6 -2.61 -7.12 -0.81
CA ASP A 6 -2.45 -6.34 -2.03
C ASP A 6 -1.09 -5.66 -2.05
N THR A 7 -0.57 -5.44 -3.24
CA THR A 7 0.65 -4.66 -3.38
C THR A 7 0.28 -3.27 -3.88
N VAL A 8 0.89 -2.27 -3.29
CA VAL A 8 0.55 -0.87 -3.56
C VAL A 8 1.80 -0.02 -3.61
N ARG A 9 1.65 1.16 -4.15
CA ARG A 9 2.72 2.13 -4.21
C ARG A 9 2.10 3.51 -3.99
N LEU A 10 2.84 4.42 -3.38
CA LEU A 10 2.33 5.78 -3.21
C LEU A 10 2.19 6.44 -4.56
N LYS A 11 1.14 7.23 -4.73
CA LYS A 11 0.94 7.94 -5.97
C LYS A 11 2.09 8.88 -6.27
N SER A 12 2.76 9.38 -5.26
CA SER A 12 3.89 10.26 -5.44
C SER A 12 5.18 9.49 -5.76
N GLY A 13 5.13 8.19 -5.79
CA GLY A 13 6.30 7.36 -6.02
C GLY A 13 6.74 6.70 -4.74
N GLY A 14 7.75 5.86 -4.81
CA GLY A 14 8.26 5.18 -3.65
C GLY A 14 8.36 3.68 -3.86
N PRO A 15 8.68 2.94 -2.83
CA PRO A 15 8.86 1.50 -2.97
C PRO A 15 7.54 0.76 -3.09
N LEU A 16 7.61 -0.42 -3.66
CA LEU A 16 6.46 -1.29 -3.69
C LEU A 16 6.22 -1.78 -2.26
N MET A 17 4.99 -1.76 -1.82
CA MET A 17 4.64 -2.10 -0.46
C MET A 17 3.53 -3.15 -0.45
N THR A 18 3.45 -3.91 0.64
CA THR A 18 2.41 -4.90 0.81
C THR A 18 1.44 -4.44 1.89
N VAL A 19 0.17 -4.55 1.63
CA VAL A 19 -0.85 -4.18 2.61
C VAL A 19 -0.91 -5.24 3.69
N THR A 20 -0.72 -4.84 4.93
CA THR A 20 -0.73 -5.77 6.05
C THR A 20 -1.98 -5.64 6.92
N ALA A 21 -2.66 -4.50 6.85
CA ALA A 21 -3.90 -4.30 7.58
C ALA A 21 -4.68 -3.17 6.93
N VAL A 22 -5.96 -3.14 7.15
CA VAL A 22 -6.82 -2.07 6.64
C VAL A 22 -7.79 -1.66 7.73
N GLY A 23 -8.23 -0.43 7.68
CA GLY A 23 -9.19 0.10 8.63
C GLY A 23 -9.97 1.23 8.01
N LYS A 24 -10.74 1.93 8.81
CA LYS A 24 -11.52 3.03 8.35
C LYS A 24 -11.31 4.25 9.19
N ASP A 25 -11.37 5.40 8.55
CA ASP A 25 -11.25 6.67 9.24
C ASP A 25 -12.42 7.51 8.78
N ASP A 26 -13.13 8.15 9.69
CA ASP A 26 -14.32 8.91 9.35
C ASP A 26 -14.05 10.06 8.41
N THR A 27 -12.88 10.62 8.43
CA THR A 27 -12.58 11.76 7.58
C THR A 27 -11.78 11.40 6.35
N LYS A 28 -10.98 10.35 6.41
CA LYS A 28 -10.09 10.01 5.31
C LYS A 28 -10.50 8.78 4.52
N GLY A 29 -11.54 8.12 4.94
CA GLY A 29 -11.99 6.91 4.26
C GLY A 29 -11.17 5.72 4.70
N GLN A 30 -10.77 4.87 3.78
CA GLN A 30 -10.02 3.69 4.13
C GLN A 30 -8.59 4.05 4.50
N MET A 31 -8.12 3.52 5.61
CA MET A 31 -6.71 3.62 5.97
C MET A 31 -6.04 2.28 5.70
N VAL A 32 -4.82 2.33 5.23
CA VAL A 32 -4.11 1.14 4.81
C VAL A 32 -2.76 1.10 5.49
N TRP A 33 -2.46 0.00 6.15
CA TRP A 33 -1.16 -0.20 6.79
C TRP A 33 -0.34 -1.06 5.86
N THR A 34 0.91 -0.65 5.63
CA THR A 34 1.77 -1.29 4.64
C THR A 34 3.12 -1.63 5.25
N SER A 35 3.81 -2.57 4.63
CA SER A 35 5.19 -2.83 4.98
C SER A 35 5.99 -3.04 3.69
N TRP A 36 7.28 -2.77 3.75
CA TRP A 36 8.16 -2.97 2.62
C TRP A 36 9.57 -3.25 3.14
N PHE A 37 10.40 -3.79 2.28
CA PHE A 37 11.74 -4.15 2.67
C PHE A 37 12.72 -3.16 2.07
N ALA A 38 13.56 -2.55 2.87
CA ALA A 38 14.53 -1.59 2.40
C ALA A 38 15.74 -1.59 3.33
N ASN A 39 16.91 -1.42 2.76
CA ASN A 39 18.15 -1.36 3.53
C ASN A 39 18.30 -2.56 4.47
N ASN A 40 17.97 -3.72 4.00
CA ASN A 40 18.08 -4.96 4.74
C ASN A 40 17.19 -5.05 5.97
N LYS A 41 16.13 -4.29 6.01
CA LYS A 41 15.17 -4.40 7.11
C LYS A 41 13.79 -4.05 6.65
N VAL A 42 12.81 -4.46 7.41
CA VAL A 42 11.42 -4.21 7.11
C VAL A 42 11.00 -2.88 7.72
N ASP A 43 10.41 -2.02 6.90
CA ASP A 43 9.84 -0.77 7.38
C ASP A 43 8.33 -0.87 7.27
N LYS A 44 7.61 -0.02 7.99
CA LYS A 44 6.17 0.00 7.96
C LYS A 44 5.65 1.42 7.93
N GLY A 45 4.46 1.58 7.42
CA GLY A 45 3.81 2.88 7.43
C GLY A 45 2.33 2.71 7.23
N HIS A 46 1.59 3.79 7.32
CA HIS A 46 0.17 3.75 7.03
C HIS A 46 -0.21 5.02 6.27
N TYR A 47 -1.18 4.87 5.39
CA TYR A 47 -1.56 5.95 4.49
C TYR A 47 -3.05 5.84 4.19
N PRO A 48 -3.70 6.96 3.84
CA PRO A 48 -5.08 6.85 3.37
C PRO A 48 -5.08 6.18 2.00
N ALA A 49 -6.10 5.42 1.73
CA ALA A 49 -6.17 4.70 0.46
C ALA A 49 -6.08 5.63 -0.74
N SER A 50 -6.54 6.86 -0.59
CA SER A 50 -6.48 7.81 -1.70
C SER A 50 -5.06 8.19 -2.12
N SER A 51 -4.08 7.91 -1.27
CA SER A 51 -2.68 8.21 -1.59
C SER A 51 -1.97 7.04 -2.27
N LEU A 52 -2.65 5.94 -2.46
CA LEU A 52 -2.05 4.73 -2.96
C LEU A 52 -2.62 4.29 -4.29
N ASP A 53 -1.80 3.67 -5.11
CA ASP A 53 -2.23 3.02 -6.33
C ASP A 53 -1.99 1.53 -6.17
N ALA A 54 -2.92 0.72 -6.64
CA ALA A 54 -2.72 -0.70 -6.66
C ALA A 54 -1.63 -1.01 -7.67
N ASP A 55 -0.74 -1.90 -7.32
CA ASP A 55 0.33 -2.27 -8.23
C ASP A 55 0.30 -3.79 -8.41
N ASN A 56 -0.32 -4.21 -9.48
CA ASN A 56 -0.43 -5.60 -9.75
C ASN A 56 0.64 -6.07 -10.67
N GLY A 57 1.66 -5.32 -10.80
CA GLY A 57 2.78 -5.57 -11.61
C GLY A 57 2.78 -6.68 -12.58
N SER A 58 2.55 -7.82 -12.15
CA SER A 58 2.65 -8.94 -12.99
C SER A 58 1.55 -9.05 -13.99
N ILE A 59 0.51 -8.31 -13.87
CA ILE A 59 -0.55 -8.44 -14.72
C ILE A 59 -0.52 -7.65 -15.88
N LYS A 60 0.13 -6.62 -15.90
CA LYS A 60 0.04 -5.75 -16.90
C LYS A 60 0.48 -6.14 -18.12
N PHE A 61 1.39 -6.83 -18.30
CA PHE A 61 1.86 -7.04 -19.56
C PHE A 61 1.17 -8.00 -20.26
N SER A 62 0.34 -8.56 -19.71
CA SER A 62 -0.29 -9.56 -20.51
C SER A 62 -1.30 -8.99 -21.34
#